data_e05db5dbd8ff1fb890a2b9e215d6188f
#
_entry.id   e05db5dbd8ff1fb890a2b9e215d6188f
#
_cell.length_a   1.000
_cell.length_b   1.000
_cell.length_c   1.000
_cell.angle_alpha   90.00
_cell.angle_beta   90.00
_cell.angle_gamma   90.00
#
_symmetry.space_group_name_H-M   'P 1'
#
loop_
_entity.id
_entity.type
_entity.pdbx_description
1 polymer ?
#
loop_
_entity_poly.entity_id
_entity_poly.type
_entity_poly.pdbx_seq_one_letter_code
_entity_poly.pdbx_strand_id
1 'polypeptide(L)'
;MKALILALATAVLASAAAQAEPPVTGPLVDKKAVTLEFAKKVAEAAEQKAAENSWPVAIAIVDEGGHLVYLARRDGTQYGSIDVAIRKAGTAAAFKRPTKVFEDAVAGGRTALLGLPGALPLEGGLPLWVDGKVIGAIGVSGATAQQDGMVAKAGADACGCVPR
;
A
#
# COMPACT_ATOMS: atom_id res chain seq x y z
N MET A 1 16.12 -87.62 18.41
CA MET A 1 16.85 -86.36 18.36
C MET A 1 16.14 -85.46 17.35
N LYS A 2 15.35 -84.48 17.80
CA LYS A 2 14.60 -83.52 16.94
C LYS A 2 15.30 -82.21 17.02
N ALA A 3 15.87 -81.78 15.89
CA ALA A 3 16.49 -80.47 15.75
C ALA A 3 15.42 -79.41 15.49
N LEU A 4 15.32 -78.42 16.36
CA LEU A 4 14.40 -77.27 16.26
C LEU A 4 15.14 -76.15 15.49
N ILE A 5 14.69 -75.84 14.26
CA ILE A 5 15.23 -74.74 13.46
C ILE A 5 14.41 -73.50 13.81
N LEU A 6 15.09 -72.55 14.47
CA LEU A 6 14.52 -71.23 14.82
C LEU A 6 14.80 -70.28 13.63
N ALA A 7 13.72 -69.92 12.89
CA ALA A 7 13.82 -68.95 11.82
C ALA A 7 13.70 -67.53 12.40
N LEU A 8 14.77 -66.77 12.30
CA LEU A 8 14.79 -65.36 12.70
C LEU A 8 14.27 -64.50 11.54
N ALA A 9 13.08 -63.98 11.68
CA ALA A 9 12.50 -63.04 10.72
C ALA A 9 13.03 -61.61 11.02
N THR A 10 13.94 -61.11 10.21
CA THR A 10 14.39 -59.71 10.26
C THR A 10 13.39 -58.84 9.52
N ALA A 11 12.58 -58.06 10.26
CA ALA A 11 11.74 -57.03 9.68
C ALA A 11 12.59 -55.80 9.30
N VAL A 12 12.76 -55.60 7.98
CA VAL A 12 13.37 -54.38 7.45
C VAL A 12 12.32 -53.26 7.47
N LEU A 13 12.41 -52.35 8.44
CA LEU A 13 11.67 -51.09 8.43
C LEU A 13 12.25 -50.22 7.33
N ALA A 14 11.61 -50.17 6.17
CA ALA A 14 11.87 -49.17 5.15
C ALA A 14 11.36 -47.80 5.66
N SER A 15 12.27 -46.99 6.16
CA SER A 15 12.00 -45.56 6.45
C SER A 15 11.76 -44.86 5.11
N ALA A 16 10.50 -44.52 4.81
CA ALA A 16 10.15 -43.64 3.72
C ALA A 16 10.67 -42.22 4.10
N ALA A 17 11.85 -41.90 3.65
CA ALA A 17 12.34 -40.52 3.70
C ALA A 17 11.38 -39.70 2.83
N ALA A 18 10.58 -38.82 3.46
CA ALA A 18 9.80 -37.84 2.74
C ALA A 18 10.77 -37.00 1.90
N GLN A 19 10.72 -37.19 0.59
CA GLN A 19 11.49 -36.37 -0.35
C GLN A 19 10.90 -34.96 -0.28
N ALA A 20 11.64 -34.02 0.30
CA ALA A 20 11.28 -32.63 0.24
C ALA A 20 11.22 -32.20 -1.24
N GLU A 21 10.10 -31.64 -1.65
CA GLU A 21 9.98 -31.08 -3.00
C GLU A 21 11.10 -30.06 -3.23
N PRO A 22 11.70 -30.01 -4.43
CA PRO A 22 12.72 -29.03 -4.72
C PRO A 22 12.13 -27.63 -4.53
N PRO A 23 12.93 -26.67 -4.02
CA PRO A 23 12.44 -25.30 -3.83
C PRO A 23 11.99 -24.71 -5.15
N VAL A 24 10.85 -23.99 -5.14
CA VAL A 24 10.37 -23.26 -6.31
C VAL A 24 11.43 -22.22 -6.68
N THR A 25 11.97 -22.33 -7.88
CA THR A 25 12.96 -21.39 -8.42
C THR A 25 12.37 -20.64 -9.60
N GLY A 26 12.61 -19.33 -9.66
CA GLY A 26 12.17 -18.47 -10.75
C GLY A 26 12.79 -17.09 -10.62
N PRO A 27 12.67 -16.23 -11.65
CA PRO A 27 13.20 -14.89 -11.58
C PRO A 27 12.42 -14.07 -10.52
N LEU A 28 13.14 -13.55 -9.53
CA LEU A 28 12.65 -12.62 -8.54
C LEU A 28 13.01 -11.19 -8.97
N VAL A 29 12.23 -10.21 -8.52
CA VAL A 29 12.51 -8.79 -8.73
C VAL A 29 12.72 -8.11 -7.39
N ASP A 30 13.74 -7.26 -7.32
CA ASP A 30 13.95 -6.41 -6.16
C ASP A 30 12.94 -5.26 -6.19
N LYS A 31 12.33 -4.99 -5.03
CA LYS A 31 11.40 -3.89 -4.84
C LYS A 31 11.89 -2.96 -3.76
N LYS A 32 11.77 -1.65 -4.00
CA LYS A 32 11.90 -0.66 -2.95
C LYS A 32 10.62 -0.66 -2.12
N ALA A 33 10.78 -0.72 -0.80
CA ALA A 33 9.66 -0.65 0.15
C ALA A 33 9.66 0.70 0.88
N VAL A 34 8.48 1.22 1.19
CA VAL A 34 8.31 2.39 2.05
C VAL A 34 8.66 2.00 3.48
N THR A 35 9.69 2.65 4.05
CA THR A 35 10.03 2.51 5.46
C THR A 35 9.21 3.50 6.29
N LEU A 36 9.08 3.23 7.60
CA LEU A 36 8.41 4.17 8.52
C LEU A 36 9.10 5.54 8.54
N GLU A 37 10.44 5.58 8.47
CA GLU A 37 11.19 6.84 8.41
C GLU A 37 10.87 7.64 7.14
N PHE A 38 10.86 6.98 6.00
CA PHE A 38 10.47 7.61 4.73
C PHE A 38 9.03 8.12 4.78
N ALA A 39 8.09 7.30 5.28
CA ALA A 39 6.68 7.67 5.42
C ALA A 39 6.49 8.93 6.29
N LYS A 40 7.21 9.01 7.41
CA LYS A 40 7.19 10.20 8.29
C LYS A 40 7.68 11.45 7.59
N LYS A 41 8.78 11.40 6.82
CA LYS A 41 9.29 12.55 6.06
C LYS A 41 8.31 13.05 5.02
N VAL A 42 7.65 12.14 4.30
CA VAL A 42 6.59 12.49 3.35
C VAL A 42 5.41 13.15 4.06
N ALA A 43 4.99 12.57 5.18
CA ALA A 43 3.86 13.10 5.95
C ALA A 43 4.19 14.47 6.57
N GLU A 44 5.41 14.68 7.08
CA GLU A 44 5.85 15.95 7.67
C GLU A 44 5.73 17.13 6.69
N ALA A 45 6.14 16.96 5.44
CA ALA A 45 5.98 17.97 4.41
C ALA A 45 4.50 18.25 4.08
N ALA A 46 3.67 17.22 4.06
CA ALA A 46 2.24 17.35 3.89
C ALA A 46 1.59 18.06 5.11
N GLU A 47 1.99 17.71 6.33
CA GLU A 47 1.53 18.36 7.57
C GLU A 47 1.91 19.84 7.60
N GLN A 48 3.12 20.18 7.18
CA GLN A 48 3.56 21.58 7.07
C GLN A 48 2.65 22.35 6.11
N LYS A 49 2.37 21.80 4.93
CA LYS A 49 1.46 22.44 3.97
C LYS A 49 0.05 22.63 4.53
N ALA A 50 -0.46 21.65 5.26
CA ALA A 50 -1.75 21.74 5.92
C ALA A 50 -1.74 22.80 7.04
N ALA A 51 -0.63 22.90 7.80
CA ALA A 51 -0.48 23.89 8.86
C ALA A 51 -0.46 25.33 8.34
N GLU A 52 0.32 25.60 7.27
CA GLU A 52 0.40 26.91 6.61
C GLU A 52 -0.98 27.45 6.20
N ASN A 53 -1.92 26.57 5.90
CA ASN A 53 -3.26 26.93 5.43
C ASN A 53 -4.35 26.72 6.48
N SER A 54 -3.98 26.27 7.69
CA SER A 54 -4.94 25.95 8.78
C SER A 54 -5.97 24.88 8.36
N TRP A 55 -5.60 23.92 7.50
CA TRP A 55 -6.49 22.85 7.08
C TRP A 55 -6.40 21.65 8.05
N PRO A 56 -7.54 21.27 8.69
CA PRO A 56 -7.59 20.11 9.55
C PRO A 56 -7.76 18.85 8.70
N VAL A 57 -6.67 18.11 8.47
CA VAL A 57 -6.65 16.92 7.61
C VAL A 57 -6.07 15.71 8.32
N ALA A 58 -6.48 14.52 7.86
CA ALA A 58 -5.79 13.26 8.08
C ALA A 58 -4.89 12.96 6.87
N ILE A 59 -3.68 12.47 7.14
CA ILE A 59 -2.66 12.13 6.14
C ILE A 59 -2.27 10.69 6.36
N ALA A 60 -2.43 9.84 5.34
CA ALA A 60 -2.08 8.43 5.35
C ALA A 60 -0.99 8.14 4.32
N ILE A 61 0.02 7.37 4.71
CA ILE A 61 1.03 6.82 3.82
C ILE A 61 0.87 5.31 3.81
N VAL A 62 0.77 4.73 2.63
CA VAL A 62 0.67 3.28 2.42
C VAL A 62 1.85 2.76 1.60
N ASP A 63 2.13 1.45 1.73
CA ASP A 63 3.09 0.73 0.88
C ASP A 63 2.51 0.47 -0.54
N GLU A 64 3.27 -0.24 -1.39
CA GLU A 64 2.83 -0.57 -2.75
C GLU A 64 1.65 -1.55 -2.79
N GLY A 65 1.40 -2.28 -1.70
CA GLY A 65 0.25 -3.16 -1.50
C GLY A 65 -1.00 -2.43 -1.02
N GLY A 66 -0.86 -1.14 -0.68
CA GLY A 66 -1.95 -0.33 -0.13
C GLY A 66 -2.12 -0.48 1.39
N HIS A 67 -1.18 -1.13 2.08
CA HIS A 67 -1.23 -1.30 3.53
C HIS A 67 -0.69 -0.06 4.24
N LEU A 68 -1.35 0.32 5.34
CA LEU A 68 -1.00 1.51 6.10
C LEU A 68 0.38 1.37 6.75
N VAL A 69 1.27 2.34 6.49
CA VAL A 69 2.59 2.47 7.12
C VAL A 69 2.60 3.59 8.15
N TYR A 70 1.95 4.71 7.85
CA TYR A 70 1.89 5.86 8.76
C TYR A 70 0.57 6.62 8.60
N LEU A 71 0.04 7.11 9.72
CA LEU A 71 -1.14 7.97 9.76
C LEU A 71 -0.92 9.11 10.75
N ALA A 72 -1.17 10.33 10.30
CA ALA A 72 -1.31 11.50 11.15
C ALA A 72 -2.70 12.10 11.00
N ARG A 73 -3.32 12.48 12.13
CA ARG A 73 -4.57 13.24 12.15
C ARG A 73 -4.34 14.54 12.90
N ARG A 74 -4.48 15.66 12.22
CA ARG A 74 -4.37 16.98 12.83
C ARG A 74 -5.57 17.24 13.75
N ASP A 75 -5.37 18.07 14.75
CA ASP A 75 -6.45 18.48 15.64
C ASP A 75 -7.57 19.17 14.87
N GLY A 76 -8.81 18.91 15.26
CA GLY A 76 -9.99 19.44 14.56
C GLY A 76 -10.41 18.66 13.31
N THR A 77 -9.62 17.67 12.86
CA THR A 77 -9.99 16.82 11.71
C THR A 77 -11.18 15.92 12.08
N GLN A 78 -12.19 15.89 11.23
CA GLN A 78 -13.33 15.00 11.36
C GLN A 78 -12.91 13.52 11.33
N TYR A 79 -13.56 12.67 12.12
CA TYR A 79 -13.15 11.27 12.27
C TYR A 79 -13.24 10.47 10.98
N GLY A 80 -14.26 10.71 10.15
CA GLY A 80 -14.43 10.01 8.87
C GLY A 80 -13.29 10.23 7.88
N SER A 81 -12.51 11.33 8.02
CA SER A 81 -11.38 11.62 7.17
C SER A 81 -10.22 10.64 7.34
N ILE A 82 -10.14 9.91 8.47
CA ILE A 82 -9.13 8.88 8.69
C ILE A 82 -9.26 7.78 7.63
N ASP A 83 -10.43 7.17 7.55
CA ASP A 83 -10.68 6.08 6.61
C ASP A 83 -10.64 6.56 5.15
N VAL A 84 -11.13 7.78 4.90
CA VAL A 84 -11.08 8.37 3.55
C VAL A 84 -9.64 8.61 3.10
N ALA A 85 -8.75 9.12 3.97
CA ALA A 85 -7.32 9.30 3.65
C ALA A 85 -6.64 7.96 3.31
N ILE A 86 -6.86 6.93 4.14
CA ILE A 86 -6.33 5.58 3.89
C ILE A 86 -6.84 5.03 2.55
N ARG A 87 -8.13 5.15 2.27
CA ARG A 87 -8.72 4.66 1.02
C ARG A 87 -8.25 5.43 -0.21
N LYS A 88 -8.05 6.76 -0.12
CA LYS A 88 -7.45 7.56 -1.19
C LYS A 88 -6.02 7.10 -1.48
N ALA A 89 -5.20 6.89 -0.44
CA ALA A 89 -3.85 6.34 -0.58
C ALA A 89 -3.87 4.95 -1.22
N GLY A 90 -4.68 4.02 -0.69
CA GLY A 90 -4.82 2.67 -1.22
C GLY A 90 -5.25 2.64 -2.69
N THR A 91 -6.20 3.51 -3.07
CA THR A 91 -6.61 3.67 -4.48
C THR A 91 -5.44 4.12 -5.35
N ALA A 92 -4.69 5.14 -4.91
CA ALA A 92 -3.57 5.67 -5.67
C ALA A 92 -2.45 4.63 -5.85
N ALA A 93 -2.15 3.83 -4.80
CA ALA A 93 -1.17 2.74 -4.87
C ALA A 93 -1.62 1.63 -5.83
N ALA A 94 -2.85 1.12 -5.64
CA ALA A 94 -3.38 -0.01 -6.41
C ALA A 94 -3.48 0.28 -7.91
N PHE A 95 -3.94 1.48 -8.27
CA PHE A 95 -4.15 1.86 -9.67
C PHE A 95 -3.01 2.68 -10.27
N LYS A 96 -1.96 2.99 -9.49
CA LYS A 96 -0.74 3.71 -9.89
C LYS A 96 -1.05 5.04 -10.59
N ARG A 97 -2.04 5.78 -10.09
CA ARG A 97 -2.46 7.09 -10.62
C ARG A 97 -3.13 7.94 -9.54
N PRO A 98 -3.10 9.27 -9.70
CA PRO A 98 -3.81 10.17 -8.80
C PRO A 98 -5.31 9.84 -8.75
N THR A 99 -5.92 9.92 -7.56
CA THR A 99 -7.36 9.69 -7.40
C THR A 99 -8.22 10.73 -8.11
N LYS A 100 -7.67 11.93 -8.35
CA LYS A 100 -8.29 12.96 -9.19
C LYS A 100 -8.69 12.44 -10.57
N VAL A 101 -7.90 11.58 -11.19
CA VAL A 101 -8.22 11.00 -12.51
C VAL A 101 -9.54 10.22 -12.50
N PHE A 102 -9.83 9.55 -11.39
CA PHE A 102 -11.10 8.83 -11.21
C PHE A 102 -12.25 9.81 -10.93
N GLU A 103 -12.02 10.81 -10.09
CA GLU A 103 -13.01 11.86 -9.79
C GLU A 103 -13.44 12.58 -11.06
N ASP A 104 -12.48 13.07 -11.86
CA ASP A 104 -12.75 13.76 -13.13
C ASP A 104 -13.52 12.87 -14.12
N ALA A 105 -13.14 11.59 -14.20
CA ALA A 105 -13.83 10.65 -15.10
C ALA A 105 -15.27 10.37 -14.66
N VAL A 106 -15.54 10.27 -13.34
CA VAL A 106 -16.91 10.13 -12.81
C VAL A 106 -17.71 11.41 -13.06
N ALA A 107 -17.12 12.59 -12.78
CA ALA A 107 -17.74 13.88 -13.08
C ALA A 107 -18.03 14.06 -14.57
N GLY A 108 -17.17 13.52 -15.43
CA GLY A 108 -17.37 13.46 -16.88
C GLY A 108 -18.38 12.42 -17.36
N GLY A 109 -19.11 11.76 -16.44
CA GLY A 109 -20.18 10.81 -16.76
C GLY A 109 -19.77 9.34 -16.80
N ARG A 110 -18.51 8.99 -16.53
CA ARG A 110 -18.05 7.58 -16.48
C ARG A 110 -18.38 6.93 -15.13
N THR A 111 -19.66 6.85 -14.80
CA THR A 111 -20.17 6.34 -13.52
C THR A 111 -19.83 4.87 -13.24
N ALA A 112 -19.50 4.07 -14.25
CA ALA A 112 -19.05 2.69 -14.10
C ALA A 112 -17.82 2.57 -13.15
N LEU A 113 -17.01 3.64 -13.00
CA LEU A 113 -15.88 3.66 -12.05
C LEU A 113 -16.31 3.60 -10.59
N LEU A 114 -17.56 3.95 -10.25
CA LEU A 114 -18.10 3.80 -8.89
C LEU A 114 -18.24 2.32 -8.48
N GLY A 115 -18.33 1.41 -9.45
CA GLY A 115 -18.34 -0.04 -9.23
C GLY A 115 -16.94 -0.69 -9.22
N LEU A 116 -15.86 0.09 -9.39
CA LEU A 116 -14.50 -0.45 -9.43
C LEU A 116 -14.05 -0.85 -8.02
N PRO A 117 -13.79 -2.15 -7.76
CA PRO A 117 -13.44 -2.62 -6.43
C PRO A 117 -12.20 -1.91 -5.88
N GLY A 118 -12.29 -1.45 -4.63
CA GLY A 118 -11.18 -0.79 -3.93
C GLY A 118 -10.87 0.64 -4.37
N ALA A 119 -11.56 1.18 -5.38
CA ALA A 119 -11.36 2.56 -5.81
C ALA A 119 -12.23 3.54 -5.01
N LEU A 120 -11.61 4.66 -4.62
CA LEU A 120 -12.31 5.83 -4.08
C LEU A 120 -12.05 7.01 -5.03
N PRO A 121 -13.01 7.40 -5.89
CA PRO A 121 -12.84 8.46 -6.89
C PRO A 121 -13.01 9.85 -6.26
N LEU A 122 -12.12 10.20 -5.34
CA LEU A 122 -12.06 11.51 -4.68
C LEU A 122 -10.62 12.01 -4.67
N GLU A 123 -10.37 13.23 -5.13
CA GLU A 123 -9.04 13.85 -5.15
C GLU A 123 -8.40 13.89 -3.75
N GLY A 124 -7.08 13.72 -3.69
CA GLY A 124 -6.28 13.72 -2.47
C GLY A 124 -5.42 12.47 -2.29
N GLY A 125 -5.49 11.49 -3.22
CA GLY A 125 -4.59 10.34 -3.26
C GLY A 125 -3.56 10.48 -4.38
N LEU A 126 -2.27 10.33 -4.07
CA LEU A 126 -1.17 10.39 -5.02
C LEU A 126 -0.21 9.21 -4.86
N PRO A 127 0.17 8.50 -5.95
CA PRO A 127 1.19 7.48 -5.89
C PRO A 127 2.57 8.11 -5.67
N LEU A 128 3.42 7.44 -4.90
CA LEU A 128 4.81 7.79 -4.67
C LEU A 128 5.70 7.03 -5.65
N TRP A 129 6.34 7.75 -6.56
CA TRP A 129 7.16 7.18 -7.62
C TRP A 129 8.65 7.28 -7.29
N VAL A 130 9.39 6.18 -7.41
CA VAL A 130 10.86 6.16 -7.34
C VAL A 130 11.38 5.29 -8.47
N ASP A 131 12.30 5.83 -9.26
CA ASP A 131 12.90 5.14 -10.42
C ASP A 131 11.85 4.53 -11.38
N GLY A 132 10.77 5.27 -11.65
CA GLY A 132 9.69 4.85 -12.55
C GLY A 132 8.78 3.75 -12.00
N LYS A 133 8.89 3.42 -10.70
CA LYS A 133 8.05 2.42 -10.03
C LYS A 133 7.27 3.08 -8.88
N VAL A 134 6.02 2.68 -8.70
CA VAL A 134 5.24 3.05 -7.52
C VAL A 134 5.73 2.20 -6.34
N ILE A 135 6.16 2.87 -5.27
CA ILE A 135 6.62 2.23 -4.04
C ILE A 135 5.60 2.32 -2.90
N GLY A 136 4.56 3.11 -3.08
CA GLY A 136 3.50 3.38 -2.12
C GLY A 136 2.65 4.55 -2.58
N ALA A 137 1.88 5.12 -1.67
CA ALA A 137 1.06 6.31 -1.94
C ALA A 137 0.81 7.14 -0.68
N ILE A 138 0.49 8.42 -0.91
CA ILE A 138 -0.05 9.33 0.11
C ILE A 138 -1.53 9.56 -0.16
N GLY A 139 -2.34 9.63 0.90
CA GLY A 139 -3.73 10.03 0.84
C GLY A 139 -4.05 11.08 1.91
N VAL A 140 -4.80 12.09 1.54
CA VAL A 140 -5.18 13.19 2.40
C VAL A 140 -6.69 13.38 2.37
N SER A 141 -7.28 13.68 3.51
CA SER A 141 -8.70 13.99 3.64
C SER A 141 -8.98 14.88 4.84
N GLY A 142 -9.93 15.82 4.69
CA GLY A 142 -10.38 16.70 5.78
C GLY A 142 -10.77 18.09 5.34
N ALA A 143 -10.26 18.54 4.21
CA ALA A 143 -10.60 19.82 3.59
C ALA A 143 -11.41 19.60 2.30
N THR A 144 -11.37 20.55 1.35
CA THR A 144 -11.93 20.27 0.01
C THR A 144 -11.04 19.30 -0.75
N ALA A 145 -11.59 18.60 -1.74
CA ALA A 145 -10.84 17.61 -2.53
C ALA A 145 -9.57 18.22 -3.15
N GLN A 146 -9.65 19.44 -3.69
CA GLN A 146 -8.51 20.17 -4.23
C GLN A 146 -7.46 20.50 -3.17
N GLN A 147 -7.88 20.92 -1.98
CA GLN A 147 -6.96 21.22 -0.86
C GLN A 147 -6.28 19.96 -0.37
N ASP A 148 -7.01 18.85 -0.26
CA ASP A 148 -6.46 17.54 0.05
C ASP A 148 -5.40 17.14 -0.99
N GLY A 149 -5.67 17.38 -2.28
CA GLY A 149 -4.73 17.16 -3.38
C GLY A 149 -3.46 18.02 -3.27
N MET A 150 -3.58 19.30 -2.87
CA MET A 150 -2.43 20.19 -2.65
C MET A 150 -1.55 19.70 -1.50
N VAL A 151 -2.16 19.25 -0.41
CA VAL A 151 -1.44 18.69 0.75
C VAL A 151 -0.73 17.39 0.36
N ALA A 152 -1.41 16.48 -0.33
CA ALA A 152 -0.82 15.24 -0.82
C ALA A 152 0.37 15.51 -1.75
N LYS A 153 0.23 16.51 -2.65
CA LYS A 153 1.30 16.90 -3.58
C LYS A 153 2.53 17.42 -2.84
N ALA A 154 2.38 18.22 -1.79
CA ALA A 154 3.50 18.71 -1.01
C ALA A 154 4.33 17.57 -0.41
N GLY A 155 3.68 16.52 0.11
CA GLY A 155 4.37 15.33 0.59
C GLY A 155 5.11 14.58 -0.51
N ALA A 156 4.47 14.36 -1.66
CA ALA A 156 5.08 13.66 -2.79
C ALA A 156 6.26 14.46 -3.41
N ASP A 157 6.15 15.79 -3.50
CA ASP A 157 7.22 16.65 -4.02
C ASP A 157 8.46 16.64 -3.12
N ALA A 158 8.27 16.64 -1.79
CA ALA A 158 9.36 16.67 -0.81
C ALA A 158 10.30 15.46 -0.89
N CYS A 159 9.82 14.31 -1.31
CA CYS A 159 10.66 13.14 -1.55
C CYS A 159 11.11 13.00 -3.02
N GLY A 160 10.74 13.92 -3.90
CA GLY A 160 10.97 13.78 -5.35
C GLY A 160 10.20 12.60 -5.97
N CYS A 161 9.11 12.18 -5.32
CA CYS A 161 8.33 11.00 -5.65
C CYS A 161 7.25 11.29 -6.70
N VAL A 162 7.64 11.92 -7.77
CA VAL A 162 6.75 12.28 -8.89
C VAL A 162 7.10 11.47 -10.14
N PRO A 163 6.14 11.20 -11.04
CA PRO A 163 6.44 10.56 -12.31
C PRO A 163 7.47 11.39 -13.09
N ARG A 164 8.48 10.74 -13.63
CA ARG A 164 9.44 11.33 -14.57
C ARG A 164 9.06 10.95 -15.98
#